data_f8775e40ce685e5cb3f5d6c0415ed64a
#
_entry.id   f8775e40ce685e5cb3f5d6c0415ed64a
#
_cell.length_a   1.000
_cell.length_b   1.000
_cell.length_c   1.000
_cell.angle_alpha   90.00
_cell.angle_beta   90.00
_cell.angle_gamma   90.00
#
_symmetry.space_group_name_H-M   'P 1'
#
loop_
_entity.id
_entity.type
_entity.pdbx_description
1 polymer ?
#
loop_
_entity_poly.entity_id
_entity_poly.type
_entity_poly.pdbx_seq_one_letter_code
_entity_poly.pdbx_strand_id
1 'polypeptide(L)'
;MRRLDAIIFDFDGTLADVPLDFDFMKTKIAALGEVFMDERPVPDGTPALEWLDRLSAQVMERDRDEGMEFLSRGRLVIAAMELDAARDGCLYEFTRPVLDDLKARGVAPGVISRNISAAIKKVFPDIEDHLQVFIPRESADRLKPDPAHLLQALERIGVKPGRALMVGDHPMDVETGKRAGAMAAGVTTGRIGAEGFAHLEPDFVASDVAALMSELKRSGLI
;
A
#
# COMPACT_ATOMS: atom_id res chain seq x y z
N MET A 1 -22.25 13.66 -9.99
CA MET A 1 -21.34 12.50 -9.79
C MET A 1 -22.14 11.33 -9.24
N ARG A 2 -21.78 10.10 -9.57
CA ARG A 2 -22.43 8.91 -8.98
C ARG A 2 -21.86 8.64 -7.61
N ARG A 3 -22.68 8.30 -6.62
CA ARG A 3 -22.28 7.92 -5.27
C ARG A 3 -21.29 6.74 -5.30
N LEU A 4 -20.29 6.73 -4.42
CA LEU A 4 -19.34 5.65 -4.26
C LEU A 4 -20.01 4.44 -3.57
N ASP A 5 -19.63 3.24 -4.01
CA ASP A 5 -20.03 1.98 -3.39
C ASP A 5 -18.90 1.38 -2.54
N ALA A 6 -17.63 1.77 -2.82
CA ALA A 6 -16.46 1.33 -2.06
C ALA A 6 -15.40 2.42 -1.95
N ILE A 7 -14.66 2.38 -0.84
CA ILE A 7 -13.40 3.12 -0.68
C ILE A 7 -12.32 2.11 -0.25
N ILE A 8 -11.27 2.03 -1.04
CA ILE A 8 -10.14 1.13 -0.80
C ILE A 8 -8.95 1.98 -0.37
N PHE A 9 -8.39 1.65 0.78
CA PHE A 9 -7.30 2.37 1.38
C PHE A 9 -5.98 1.62 1.25
N ASP A 10 -4.87 2.35 1.16
CA ASP A 10 -3.59 1.86 1.64
C ASP A 10 -3.60 1.79 3.18
N PHE A 11 -2.60 1.14 3.78
CA PHE A 11 -2.50 1.01 5.23
C PHE A 11 -1.44 1.93 5.84
N ASP A 12 -0.17 1.71 5.48
CA ASP A 12 0.97 2.42 6.06
C ASP A 12 1.00 3.88 5.58
N GLY A 13 1.02 4.85 6.49
CA GLY A 13 0.94 6.27 6.16
C GLY A 13 -0.47 6.77 5.82
N THR A 14 -1.47 5.89 5.69
CA THR A 14 -2.86 6.23 5.31
C THR A 14 -3.85 5.99 6.46
N LEU A 15 -3.89 4.80 7.01
CA LEU A 15 -4.73 4.41 8.15
C LEU A 15 -3.93 4.24 9.44
N ALA A 16 -2.62 4.09 9.34
CA ALA A 16 -1.71 3.89 10.45
C ALA A 16 -0.40 4.65 10.22
N ASP A 17 0.19 5.13 11.30
CA ASP A 17 1.58 5.57 11.32
C ASP A 17 2.45 4.36 11.64
N VAL A 18 3.24 3.92 10.65
CA VAL A 18 4.19 2.80 10.79
C VAL A 18 5.58 3.33 10.43
N PRO A 19 6.52 3.40 11.39
CA PRO A 19 7.84 4.03 11.20
C PRO A 19 8.81 3.12 10.43
N LEU A 20 8.46 2.78 9.18
CA LEU A 20 9.28 1.92 8.32
C LEU A 20 10.40 2.71 7.65
N ASP A 21 11.65 2.34 7.92
CA ASP A 21 12.84 2.94 7.30
C ASP A 21 13.19 2.20 6.00
N PHE A 22 12.72 2.76 4.88
CA PHE A 22 12.97 2.19 3.54
C PHE A 22 14.43 2.28 3.10
N ASP A 23 15.18 3.29 3.55
CA ASP A 23 16.60 3.46 3.20
C ASP A 23 17.44 2.43 3.93
N PHE A 24 17.15 2.22 5.20
CA PHE A 24 17.79 1.15 5.98
C PHE A 24 17.42 -0.24 5.45
N MET A 25 16.16 -0.42 5.01
CA MET A 25 15.73 -1.66 4.36
C MET A 25 16.57 -1.97 3.12
N LYS A 26 16.76 -1.00 2.22
CA LYS A 26 17.62 -1.15 1.04
C LYS A 26 19.08 -1.42 1.42
N THR A 27 19.58 -0.77 2.47
CA THR A 27 20.93 -1.02 2.98
C THR A 27 21.11 -2.47 3.42
N LYS A 28 20.12 -3.08 4.07
CA LYS A 28 20.12 -4.50 4.45
C LYS A 28 20.06 -5.43 3.23
N ILE A 29 19.23 -5.10 2.23
CA ILE A 29 19.17 -5.85 0.97
C ILE A 29 20.51 -5.76 0.24
N ALA A 30 21.17 -4.59 0.22
CA ALA A 30 22.49 -4.40 -0.37
C ALA A 30 23.54 -5.27 0.31
N ALA A 31 23.54 -5.31 1.65
CA ALA A 31 24.47 -6.16 2.42
C ALA A 31 24.23 -7.66 2.15
N LEU A 32 22.97 -8.08 2.02
CA LEU A 32 22.66 -9.46 1.62
C LEU A 32 23.16 -9.73 0.18
N GLY A 33 23.05 -8.74 -0.72
CA GLY A 33 23.51 -8.85 -2.11
C GLY A 33 25.00 -9.15 -2.25
N GLU A 34 25.85 -8.73 -1.30
CA GLU A 34 27.29 -9.05 -1.30
C GLU A 34 27.59 -10.56 -1.30
N VAL A 35 26.64 -11.39 -0.85
CA VAL A 35 26.79 -12.85 -0.83
C VAL A 35 26.54 -13.46 -2.22
N PHE A 36 25.74 -12.78 -3.06
CA PHE A 36 25.25 -13.32 -4.32
C PHE A 36 25.77 -12.58 -5.55
N MET A 37 26.42 -11.44 -5.39
CA MET A 37 26.88 -10.57 -6.47
C MET A 37 28.35 -10.23 -6.27
N ASP A 38 29.07 -10.00 -7.38
CA ASP A 38 30.50 -9.69 -7.35
C ASP A 38 30.80 -8.34 -6.70
N GLU A 39 29.85 -7.40 -6.77
CA GLU A 39 29.93 -6.08 -6.14
C GLU A 39 28.67 -5.82 -5.31
N ARG A 40 28.84 -5.08 -4.21
CA ARG A 40 27.70 -4.65 -3.39
C ARG A 40 26.77 -3.77 -4.21
N PRO A 41 25.48 -4.14 -4.34
CA PRO A 41 24.52 -3.31 -5.06
C PRO A 41 24.28 -1.97 -4.34
N VAL A 42 24.23 -0.89 -5.11
CA VAL A 42 24.00 0.46 -4.59
C VAL A 42 22.48 0.77 -4.64
N PRO A 43 21.86 1.13 -3.50
CA PRO A 43 20.46 1.55 -3.48
C PRO A 43 20.19 2.74 -4.40
N ASP A 44 19.10 2.68 -5.14
CA ASP A 44 18.62 3.74 -6.02
C ASP A 44 17.18 4.18 -5.67
N GLY A 45 16.55 4.99 -6.52
CA GLY A 45 15.17 5.47 -6.33
C GLY A 45 14.08 4.41 -6.46
N THR A 46 14.42 3.16 -6.88
CA THR A 46 13.46 2.07 -7.03
C THR A 46 12.91 1.62 -5.66
N PRO A 47 11.60 1.38 -5.50
CA PRO A 47 11.07 0.82 -4.25
C PRO A 47 11.70 -0.52 -3.90
N ALA A 48 11.79 -0.84 -2.60
CA ALA A 48 12.61 -1.95 -2.09
C ALA A 48 12.23 -3.34 -2.68
N LEU A 49 10.94 -3.61 -2.89
CA LEU A 49 10.48 -4.89 -3.46
C LEU A 49 10.92 -5.04 -4.92
N GLU A 50 10.67 -4.03 -5.74
CA GLU A 50 11.06 -4.00 -7.16
C GLU A 50 12.58 -4.00 -7.32
N TRP A 51 13.29 -3.33 -6.42
CA TRP A 51 14.75 -3.33 -6.41
C TRP A 51 15.29 -4.72 -6.10
N LEU A 52 14.74 -5.40 -5.08
CA LEU A 52 15.09 -6.79 -4.76
C LEU A 52 14.78 -7.74 -5.93
N ASP A 53 13.59 -7.62 -6.54
CA ASP A 53 13.19 -8.45 -7.67
C ASP A 53 14.15 -8.27 -8.86
N ARG A 54 14.56 -7.02 -9.16
CA ARG A 54 15.53 -6.70 -10.22
C ARG A 54 16.92 -7.30 -9.94
N LEU A 55 17.43 -7.13 -8.72
CA LEU A 55 18.74 -7.68 -8.34
C LEU A 55 18.72 -9.21 -8.38
N SER A 56 17.65 -9.81 -7.89
CA SER A 56 17.51 -11.28 -7.92
C SER A 56 17.43 -11.81 -9.34
N ALA A 57 16.76 -11.10 -10.26
CA ALA A 57 16.73 -11.47 -11.67
C ALA A 57 18.14 -11.45 -12.31
N GLN A 58 18.98 -10.47 -11.97
CA GLN A 58 20.38 -10.44 -12.42
C GLN A 58 21.19 -11.64 -11.94
N VAL A 59 21.00 -12.07 -10.68
CA VAL A 59 21.65 -13.28 -10.15
C VAL A 59 21.12 -14.53 -10.87
N MET A 60 19.80 -14.60 -11.14
CA MET A 60 19.17 -15.73 -11.84
C MET A 60 19.70 -15.92 -13.28
N GLU A 61 20.18 -14.87 -13.94
CA GLU A 61 20.81 -14.98 -15.26
C GLU A 61 22.11 -15.80 -15.21
N ARG A 62 22.81 -15.83 -14.08
CA ARG A 62 24.05 -16.61 -13.85
C ARG A 62 23.75 -17.96 -13.20
N ASP A 63 22.97 -17.95 -12.14
CA ASP A 63 22.51 -19.13 -11.41
C ASP A 63 21.09 -18.91 -10.89
N ARG A 64 20.18 -19.76 -11.37
CA ARG A 64 18.75 -19.66 -11.03
C ARG A 64 18.50 -19.93 -9.56
N ASP A 65 19.17 -20.91 -8.99
CA ASP A 65 18.95 -21.35 -7.61
C ASP A 65 19.49 -20.30 -6.63
N GLU A 66 20.68 -19.74 -6.89
CA GLU A 66 21.21 -18.61 -6.12
C GLU A 66 20.31 -17.38 -6.20
N GLY A 67 19.79 -17.04 -7.38
CA GLY A 67 18.87 -15.92 -7.54
C GLY A 67 17.54 -16.11 -6.79
N MET A 68 17.00 -17.33 -6.78
CA MET A 68 15.82 -17.68 -5.99
C MET A 68 16.09 -17.63 -4.48
N GLU A 69 17.28 -18.07 -4.05
CA GLU A 69 17.69 -17.97 -2.66
C GLU A 69 17.84 -16.51 -2.23
N PHE A 70 18.51 -15.69 -3.03
CA PHE A 70 18.63 -14.24 -2.76
C PHE A 70 17.26 -13.57 -2.63
N LEU A 71 16.33 -13.83 -3.57
CA LEU A 71 14.98 -13.31 -3.53
C LEU A 71 14.25 -13.72 -2.24
N SER A 72 14.33 -14.99 -1.87
CA SER A 72 13.68 -15.53 -0.68
C SER A 72 14.22 -14.90 0.60
N ARG A 73 15.55 -14.82 0.74
CA ARG A 73 16.20 -14.19 1.89
C ARG A 73 15.93 -12.69 1.96
N GLY A 74 15.95 -11.99 0.81
CA GLY A 74 15.62 -10.57 0.75
C GLY A 74 14.18 -10.28 1.18
N ARG A 75 13.21 -11.11 0.77
CA ARG A 75 11.83 -11.00 1.22
C ARG A 75 11.68 -11.24 2.72
N LEU A 76 12.46 -12.15 3.31
CA LEU A 76 12.48 -12.34 4.76
C LEU A 76 13.07 -11.13 5.50
N VAL A 77 14.11 -10.49 4.95
CA VAL A 77 14.66 -9.24 5.50
C VAL A 77 13.61 -8.14 5.51
N ILE A 78 12.89 -7.95 4.40
CA ILE A 78 11.81 -6.96 4.31
C ILE A 78 10.71 -7.27 5.34
N ALA A 79 10.23 -8.51 5.40
CA ALA A 79 9.17 -8.92 6.33
C ALA A 79 9.59 -8.74 7.80
N ALA A 80 10.83 -9.03 8.14
CA ALA A 80 11.36 -8.82 9.50
C ALA A 80 11.34 -7.34 9.88
N MET A 81 11.73 -6.45 8.95
CA MET A 81 11.71 -5.00 9.19
C MET A 81 10.29 -4.45 9.31
N GLU A 82 9.36 -4.95 8.50
CA GLU A 82 7.93 -4.60 8.61
C GLU A 82 7.36 -5.01 9.96
N LEU A 83 7.68 -6.22 10.44
CA LEU A 83 7.27 -6.71 11.75
C LEU A 83 7.90 -5.91 12.91
N ASP A 84 9.15 -5.48 12.77
CA ASP A 84 9.80 -4.64 13.77
C ASP A 84 9.18 -3.25 13.80
N ALA A 85 8.97 -2.60 12.66
CA ALA A 85 8.30 -1.30 12.57
C ALA A 85 6.87 -1.33 13.13
N ALA A 86 6.14 -2.43 12.93
CA ALA A 86 4.81 -2.63 13.46
C ALA A 86 4.73 -2.69 14.99
N ARG A 87 5.87 -2.80 15.72
CA ARG A 87 5.89 -2.71 17.19
C ARG A 87 5.63 -1.30 17.69
N ASP A 88 6.13 -0.34 16.96
CA ASP A 88 6.02 1.09 17.27
C ASP A 88 4.93 1.78 16.44
N GLY A 89 4.28 1.02 15.55
CA GLY A 89 3.18 1.49 14.71
C GLY A 89 1.87 1.66 15.50
N CYS A 90 1.08 2.65 15.12
CA CYS A 90 -0.23 2.90 15.71
C CYS A 90 -1.25 3.35 14.64
N LEU A 91 -2.52 3.05 14.87
CA LEU A 91 -3.61 3.59 14.06
C LEU A 91 -3.73 5.09 14.28
N TYR A 92 -4.06 5.83 13.21
CA TYR A 92 -4.56 7.18 13.39
C TYR A 92 -5.91 7.16 14.12
N GLU A 93 -6.19 8.17 14.94
CA GLU A 93 -7.42 8.25 15.76
C GLU A 93 -8.70 8.18 14.92
N PHE A 94 -8.65 8.67 13.69
CA PHE A 94 -9.79 8.65 12.77
C PHE A 94 -10.06 7.28 12.13
N THR A 95 -9.12 6.34 12.15
CA THR A 95 -9.20 5.11 11.34
C THR A 95 -10.46 4.30 11.63
N ARG A 96 -10.66 3.86 12.85
CA ARG A 96 -11.84 3.07 13.21
C ARG A 96 -13.15 3.83 12.99
N PRO A 97 -13.32 5.09 13.48
CA PRO A 97 -14.52 5.87 13.23
C PRO A 97 -14.87 6.04 11.75
N VAL A 98 -13.88 6.23 10.88
CA VAL A 98 -14.10 6.36 9.43
C VAL A 98 -14.59 5.06 8.82
N LEU A 99 -13.94 3.93 9.14
CA LEU A 99 -14.33 2.63 8.59
C LEU A 99 -15.76 2.25 9.01
N ASP A 100 -16.11 2.49 10.27
CA ASP A 100 -17.45 2.21 10.80
C ASP A 100 -18.52 3.15 10.20
N ASP A 101 -18.23 4.44 10.00
CA ASP A 101 -19.15 5.38 9.34
C ASP A 101 -19.38 4.99 7.87
N LEU A 102 -18.37 4.53 7.14
CA LEU A 102 -18.52 4.04 5.78
C LEU A 102 -19.46 2.82 5.73
N LYS A 103 -19.26 1.84 6.60
CA LYS A 103 -20.16 0.67 6.72
C LYS A 103 -21.59 1.09 7.03
N ALA A 104 -21.80 2.01 7.97
CA ALA A 104 -23.11 2.51 8.34
C ALA A 104 -23.83 3.22 7.17
N ARG A 105 -23.05 3.81 6.23
CA ARG A 105 -23.57 4.44 5.00
C ARG A 105 -23.78 3.47 3.85
N GLY A 106 -23.42 2.20 4.00
CA GLY A 106 -23.46 1.21 2.93
C GLY A 106 -22.35 1.39 1.88
N VAL A 107 -21.24 2.04 2.24
CA VAL A 107 -20.04 2.14 1.42
C VAL A 107 -19.03 1.11 1.94
N ALA A 108 -18.59 0.20 1.08
CA ALA A 108 -17.68 -0.88 1.45
C ALA A 108 -16.24 -0.36 1.72
N PRO A 109 -15.73 -0.40 2.96
CA PRO A 109 -14.33 -0.11 3.21
C PRO A 109 -13.47 -1.35 2.91
N GLY A 110 -12.30 -1.12 2.31
CA GLY A 110 -11.31 -2.16 2.05
C GLY A 110 -9.88 -1.66 2.21
N VAL A 111 -8.95 -2.59 2.35
CA VAL A 111 -7.51 -2.29 2.41
C VAL A 111 -6.75 -3.16 1.43
N ILE A 112 -5.88 -2.55 0.65
CA ILE A 112 -4.84 -3.20 -0.15
C ILE A 112 -3.48 -2.64 0.26
N SER A 113 -2.54 -3.49 0.63
CA SER A 113 -1.24 -3.04 1.12
C SER A 113 -0.08 -3.84 0.52
N ARG A 114 1.07 -3.17 0.39
CA ARG A 114 2.34 -3.80 0.03
C ARG A 114 3.04 -4.44 1.22
N ASN A 115 2.50 -4.23 2.43
CA ASN A 115 2.98 -4.82 3.67
C ASN A 115 2.37 -6.21 3.89
N ILE A 116 2.99 -7.03 4.75
CA ILE A 116 2.49 -8.36 5.10
C ILE A 116 1.35 -8.30 6.12
N SER A 117 0.43 -9.25 6.01
CA SER A 117 -0.71 -9.38 6.93
C SER A 117 -0.30 -9.39 8.41
N ALA A 118 0.78 -10.11 8.73
CA ALA A 118 1.26 -10.23 10.10
C ALA A 118 1.70 -8.89 10.72
N ALA A 119 2.33 -8.00 9.94
CA ALA A 119 2.72 -6.67 10.39
C ALA A 119 1.49 -5.76 10.53
N ILE A 120 0.59 -5.77 9.55
CA ILE A 120 -0.65 -5.00 9.59
C ILE A 120 -1.51 -5.40 10.79
N LYS A 121 -1.74 -6.70 11.00
CA LYS A 121 -2.53 -7.22 12.14
C LYS A 121 -1.89 -6.98 13.49
N LYS A 122 -0.59 -6.73 13.55
CA LYS A 122 0.07 -6.33 14.78
C LYS A 122 -0.29 -4.91 15.20
N VAL A 123 -0.49 -3.99 14.23
CA VAL A 123 -0.93 -2.61 14.44
C VAL A 123 -2.47 -2.55 14.57
N PHE A 124 -3.18 -3.36 13.78
CA PHE A 124 -4.65 -3.40 13.73
C PHE A 124 -5.16 -4.84 13.86
N PRO A 125 -5.18 -5.41 15.07
CA PRO A 125 -5.50 -6.84 15.28
C PRO A 125 -6.88 -7.27 14.78
N ASP A 126 -7.87 -6.40 14.87
CA ASP A 126 -9.27 -6.61 14.48
C ASP A 126 -9.64 -5.98 13.12
N ILE A 127 -8.66 -5.77 12.24
CA ILE A 127 -8.84 -5.10 10.93
C ILE A 127 -9.97 -5.72 10.10
N GLU A 128 -10.10 -7.06 10.12
CA GLU A 128 -11.09 -7.78 9.32
C GLU A 128 -12.52 -7.52 9.79
N ASP A 129 -12.72 -7.13 11.05
CA ASP A 129 -14.04 -6.78 11.59
C ASP A 129 -14.55 -5.43 11.05
N HIS A 130 -13.63 -4.56 10.62
CA HIS A 130 -13.90 -3.24 10.10
C HIS A 130 -13.96 -3.15 8.57
N LEU A 131 -13.55 -4.19 7.86
CA LEU A 131 -13.42 -4.17 6.39
C LEU A 131 -14.38 -5.17 5.72
N GLN A 132 -14.71 -4.88 4.44
CA GLN A 132 -15.33 -5.81 3.51
C GLN A 132 -14.29 -6.63 2.73
N VAL A 133 -13.08 -6.09 2.55
CA VAL A 133 -11.98 -6.75 1.84
C VAL A 133 -10.64 -6.31 2.42
N PHE A 134 -9.75 -7.28 2.58
CA PHE A 134 -8.38 -7.07 3.01
C PHE A 134 -7.44 -7.89 2.13
N ILE A 135 -6.54 -7.23 1.40
CA ILE A 135 -5.56 -7.88 0.52
C ILE A 135 -4.16 -7.36 0.86
N PRO A 136 -3.46 -7.99 1.79
CA PRO A 136 -2.04 -7.74 2.06
C PRO A 136 -1.16 -8.31 0.95
N ARG A 137 0.13 -8.01 0.96
CA ARG A 137 1.12 -8.39 -0.06
C ARG A 137 1.05 -9.84 -0.49
N GLU A 138 1.03 -10.76 0.45
CA GLU A 138 1.05 -12.21 0.19
C GLU A 138 -0.25 -12.76 -0.39
N SER A 139 -1.33 -11.97 -0.39
CA SER A 139 -2.65 -12.33 -0.93
C SER A 139 -2.96 -11.65 -2.26
N ALA A 140 -2.05 -10.80 -2.73
CA ALA A 140 -2.22 -10.06 -3.98
C ALA A 140 -1.62 -10.81 -5.16
N ASP A 141 -2.33 -10.85 -6.28
CA ASP A 141 -1.81 -11.40 -7.55
C ASP A 141 -0.68 -10.51 -8.11
N ARG A 142 -0.87 -9.19 -8.02
CA ARG A 142 0.12 -8.16 -8.35
C ARG A 142 -0.02 -6.99 -7.38
N LEU A 143 1.10 -6.32 -7.08
CA LEU A 143 1.13 -5.23 -6.11
C LEU A 143 0.97 -3.86 -6.79
N LYS A 144 0.47 -2.87 -6.04
CA LYS A 144 0.53 -1.46 -6.43
C LYS A 144 1.93 -1.10 -6.91
N PRO A 145 2.10 -0.34 -8.00
CA PRO A 145 1.09 0.42 -8.76
C PRO A 145 0.35 -0.37 -9.85
N ASP A 146 0.47 -1.72 -9.91
CA ASP A 146 -0.33 -2.51 -10.84
C ASP A 146 -1.82 -2.43 -10.45
N PRO A 147 -2.73 -2.06 -11.40
CA PRO A 147 -4.15 -1.95 -11.12
C PRO A 147 -4.80 -3.25 -10.67
N ALA A 148 -4.18 -4.40 -10.95
CA ALA A 148 -4.70 -5.71 -10.55
C ALA A 148 -4.91 -5.81 -9.04
N HIS A 149 -4.09 -5.15 -8.21
CA HIS A 149 -4.26 -5.15 -6.76
C HIS A 149 -5.61 -4.55 -6.34
N LEU A 150 -5.98 -3.40 -6.91
CA LEU A 150 -7.27 -2.77 -6.66
C LEU A 150 -8.42 -3.55 -7.31
N LEU A 151 -8.25 -4.00 -8.55
CA LEU A 151 -9.28 -4.77 -9.26
C LEU A 151 -9.63 -6.07 -8.54
N GLN A 152 -8.64 -6.79 -8.00
CA GLN A 152 -8.83 -7.98 -7.18
C GLN A 152 -9.68 -7.68 -5.92
N ALA A 153 -9.44 -6.54 -5.26
CA ALA A 153 -10.25 -6.11 -4.11
C ALA A 153 -11.69 -5.81 -4.51
N LEU A 154 -11.87 -5.05 -5.59
CA LEU A 154 -13.20 -4.66 -6.08
C LEU A 154 -14.02 -5.87 -6.59
N GLU A 155 -13.38 -6.84 -7.23
CA GLU A 155 -14.01 -8.09 -7.66
C GLU A 155 -14.54 -8.89 -6.47
N ARG A 156 -13.75 -9.01 -5.39
CA ARG A 156 -14.17 -9.75 -4.18
C ARG A 156 -15.41 -9.16 -3.52
N ILE A 157 -15.64 -7.85 -3.63
CA ILE A 157 -16.80 -7.18 -3.04
C ILE A 157 -17.89 -6.84 -4.07
N GLY A 158 -17.70 -7.21 -5.33
CA GLY A 158 -18.69 -7.02 -6.39
C GLY A 158 -18.89 -5.56 -6.81
N VAL A 159 -17.89 -4.68 -6.64
CA VAL A 159 -17.96 -3.26 -6.95
C VAL A 159 -17.23 -2.95 -8.27
N LYS A 160 -17.86 -2.14 -9.13
CA LYS A 160 -17.21 -1.70 -10.38
C LYS A 160 -16.19 -0.57 -10.10
N PRO A 161 -15.05 -0.53 -10.80
CA PRO A 161 -14.02 0.51 -10.59
C PRO A 161 -14.57 1.94 -10.62
N GLY A 162 -15.42 2.28 -11.59
CA GLY A 162 -16.04 3.62 -11.68
C GLY A 162 -17.02 4.00 -10.54
N ARG A 163 -17.18 3.12 -9.54
CA ARG A 163 -17.94 3.34 -8.31
C ARG A 163 -17.06 3.23 -7.05
N ALA A 164 -15.75 3.19 -7.22
CA ALA A 164 -14.78 3.05 -6.15
C ALA A 164 -13.82 4.25 -6.12
N LEU A 165 -13.24 4.48 -4.94
CA LEU A 165 -12.17 5.42 -4.69
C LEU A 165 -10.97 4.66 -4.11
N MET A 166 -9.77 4.85 -4.68
CA MET A 166 -8.51 4.44 -4.07
C MET A 166 -7.94 5.62 -3.29
N VAL A 167 -7.53 5.38 -2.05
CA VAL A 167 -6.97 6.38 -1.14
C VAL A 167 -5.61 5.92 -0.62
N GLY A 168 -4.58 6.75 -0.73
CA GLY A 168 -3.27 6.44 -0.18
C GLY A 168 -2.40 7.68 -0.01
N ASP A 169 -1.28 7.51 0.71
CA ASP A 169 -0.30 8.57 0.99
C ASP A 169 0.85 8.63 -0.02
N HIS A 170 0.86 7.73 -1.00
CA HIS A 170 1.93 7.63 -1.99
C HIS A 170 1.40 7.78 -3.43
N PRO A 171 2.16 8.39 -4.36
CA PRO A 171 1.79 8.50 -5.78
C PRO A 171 1.36 7.19 -6.44
N MET A 172 1.93 6.04 -6.03
CA MET A 172 1.55 4.72 -6.56
C MET A 172 0.08 4.36 -6.26
N ASP A 173 -0.51 4.88 -5.20
CA ASP A 173 -1.93 4.62 -4.86
C ASP A 173 -2.84 5.34 -5.83
N VAL A 174 -2.53 6.61 -6.12
CA VAL A 174 -3.24 7.41 -7.11
C VAL A 174 -3.10 6.76 -8.50
N GLU A 175 -1.89 6.35 -8.87
CA GLU A 175 -1.64 5.65 -10.13
C GLU A 175 -2.45 4.34 -10.21
N THR A 176 -2.48 3.54 -9.14
CA THR A 176 -3.28 2.31 -9.06
C THR A 176 -4.75 2.58 -9.30
N GLY A 177 -5.32 3.58 -8.61
CA GLY A 177 -6.72 3.97 -8.76
C GLY A 177 -7.05 4.37 -10.19
N LYS A 178 -6.27 5.28 -10.76
CA LYS A 178 -6.48 5.78 -12.14
C LYS A 178 -6.34 4.68 -13.19
N ARG A 179 -5.30 3.84 -13.08
CA ARG A 179 -5.10 2.71 -14.01
C ARG A 179 -6.19 1.66 -13.92
N ALA A 180 -6.81 1.50 -12.77
CA ALA A 180 -7.96 0.62 -12.58
C ALA A 180 -9.28 1.22 -13.09
N GLY A 181 -9.32 2.50 -13.44
CA GLY A 181 -10.54 3.22 -13.82
C GLY A 181 -11.43 3.60 -12.62
N ALA A 182 -10.85 3.68 -11.44
CA ALA A 182 -11.47 4.20 -10.22
C ALA A 182 -11.12 5.69 -10.02
N MET A 183 -11.84 6.35 -9.13
CA MET A 183 -11.39 7.63 -8.59
C MET A 183 -10.16 7.41 -7.70
N ALA A 184 -9.33 8.44 -7.55
CA ALA A 184 -8.12 8.37 -6.75
C ALA A 184 -7.94 9.61 -5.88
N ALA A 185 -7.51 9.40 -4.63
CA ALA A 185 -7.22 10.46 -3.68
C ALA A 185 -5.84 10.27 -3.05
N GLY A 186 -5.09 11.37 -2.92
CA GLY A 186 -3.89 11.46 -2.11
C GLY A 186 -4.20 12.01 -0.72
N VAL A 187 -3.57 11.43 0.32
CA VAL A 187 -3.54 12.01 1.67
C VAL A 187 -2.10 12.33 2.06
N THR A 188 -1.89 13.43 2.81
CA THR A 188 -0.54 13.90 3.15
C THR A 188 -0.11 13.50 4.56
N THR A 189 -0.67 12.41 5.08
CA THR A 189 -0.30 11.81 6.38
C THR A 189 1.03 11.08 6.36
N GLY A 190 1.48 10.62 5.17
CA GLY A 190 2.78 10.00 4.99
C GLY A 190 3.91 10.99 4.70
N ARG A 191 4.90 10.55 3.94
CA ARG A 191 6.12 11.35 3.64
C ARG A 191 5.95 12.31 2.46
N ILE A 192 4.90 12.17 1.67
CA ILE A 192 4.69 12.91 0.42
C ILE A 192 3.73 14.07 0.67
N GLY A 193 4.16 15.29 0.35
CA GLY A 193 3.31 16.46 0.36
C GLY A 193 2.36 16.54 -0.83
N ALA A 194 1.44 17.50 -0.81
CA ALA A 194 0.41 17.65 -1.85
C ALA A 194 0.98 17.83 -3.27
N GLU A 195 2.13 18.50 -3.39
CA GLU A 195 2.85 18.70 -4.64
C GLU A 195 3.33 17.40 -5.28
N GLY A 196 3.61 16.36 -4.48
CA GLY A 196 4.03 15.05 -4.97
C GLY A 196 2.95 14.30 -5.75
N PHE A 197 1.68 14.68 -5.58
CA PHE A 197 0.55 14.09 -6.31
C PHE A 197 0.18 14.85 -7.58
N ALA A 198 0.64 16.10 -7.74
CA ALA A 198 0.16 17.03 -8.78
C ALA A 198 0.26 16.46 -10.20
N HIS A 199 1.35 15.74 -10.51
CA HIS A 199 1.60 15.17 -11.84
C HIS A 199 0.65 14.02 -12.20
N LEU A 200 -0.06 13.46 -11.22
CA LEU A 200 -1.03 12.37 -11.41
C LEU A 200 -2.48 12.88 -11.48
N GLU A 201 -2.70 14.17 -11.20
CA GLU A 201 -4.03 14.79 -11.24
C GLU A 201 -5.10 13.95 -10.48
N PRO A 202 -4.91 13.67 -9.17
CA PRO A 202 -5.90 12.91 -8.40
C PRO A 202 -7.23 13.66 -8.33
N ASP A 203 -8.32 12.94 -8.11
CA ASP A 203 -9.64 13.54 -7.94
C ASP A 203 -9.74 14.38 -6.64
N PHE A 204 -8.96 13.98 -5.61
CA PHE A 204 -8.85 14.68 -4.32
C PHE A 204 -7.42 14.64 -3.79
N VAL A 205 -7.05 15.70 -3.05
CA VAL A 205 -5.88 15.71 -2.16
C VAL A 205 -6.32 16.32 -0.83
N ALA A 206 -6.09 15.59 0.27
CA ALA A 206 -6.49 16.02 1.61
C ALA A 206 -5.34 15.87 2.61
N SER A 207 -5.42 16.55 3.76
CA SER A 207 -4.43 16.43 4.84
C SER A 207 -4.37 15.02 5.44
N ASP A 208 -5.54 14.39 5.52
CA ASP A 208 -5.74 13.06 6.10
C ASP A 208 -7.06 12.46 5.62
N VAL A 209 -7.30 11.20 5.99
CA VAL A 209 -8.53 10.49 5.60
C VAL A 209 -9.78 11.14 6.21
N ALA A 210 -9.73 11.72 7.42
CA ALA A 210 -10.92 12.36 8.04
C ALA A 210 -11.33 13.62 7.28
N ALA A 211 -10.37 14.43 6.84
CA ALA A 211 -10.61 15.60 5.99
C ALA A 211 -11.20 15.18 4.63
N LEU A 212 -10.63 14.12 4.01
CA LEU A 212 -11.16 13.54 2.77
C LEU A 212 -12.62 13.10 2.95
N MET A 213 -12.95 12.35 4.01
CA MET A 213 -14.33 11.91 4.26
C MET A 213 -15.28 13.09 4.41
N SER A 214 -14.84 14.17 5.06
CA SER A 214 -15.64 15.39 5.19
C SER A 214 -15.92 16.04 3.83
N GLU A 215 -14.97 16.00 2.91
CA GLU A 215 -15.13 16.50 1.54
C GLU A 215 -16.07 15.63 0.71
N LEU A 216 -15.92 14.29 0.78
CA LEU A 216 -16.79 13.34 0.07
C LEU A 216 -18.25 13.47 0.53
N LYS A 217 -18.50 13.68 1.82
CA LYS A 217 -19.84 13.94 2.36
C LYS A 217 -20.41 15.24 1.80
N ARG A 218 -19.65 16.34 1.79
CA ARG A 218 -20.10 17.63 1.23
C ARG A 218 -20.41 17.54 -0.26
N SER A 219 -19.69 16.72 -0.99
CA SER A 219 -19.86 16.49 -2.43
C SER A 219 -20.99 15.50 -2.75
N GLY A 220 -21.62 14.89 -1.75
CA GLY A 220 -22.68 13.89 -1.92
C GLY A 220 -22.20 12.58 -2.55
N LEU A 221 -20.92 12.27 -2.41
CA LEU A 221 -20.31 11.04 -2.94
C LEU A 221 -20.47 9.85 -1.98
N ILE A 222 -20.66 10.12 -0.69
CA ILE A 222 -20.93 9.12 0.35
C ILE A 222 -22.06 9.55 1.29
#